data_4ee026725c0dcb39217c7431a5945364
#
_entry.id   4ee026725c0dcb39217c7431a5945364
#
_cell.length_a   1.000
_cell.length_b   1.000
_cell.length_c   1.000
_cell.angle_alpha   90.00
_cell.angle_beta   90.00
_cell.angle_gamma   90.00
#
_symmetry.space_group_name_H-M   'P 1'
#
loop_
_entity.id
_entity.type
_entity.pdbx_description
1 polymer ?
#
loop_
_entity_poly.entity_id
_entity_poly.type
_entity_poly.pdbx_seq_one_letter_code
_entity_poly.pdbx_strand_id
1 'polypeptide(L)'
;MWNKISCLAFALLVLTAACEKSLVQVEVPEEDPGQQEIPQEQHSRPMASLTMTASKGEDETKALSLDDNTLSAYWKSTERVQVYNASGANIGSLDVTPGEGEQPKSATLSGSIDITELQVGDFLALRIPRDKWSYSGQKGLLTGEDSIEQEYDYATAEVEISAIGETSVETSSAAHFENAQSIYRFGFVADGNPLQVKLFVIGSFNNKIVREIEQGVTSYGALKLLPAASTDELLYLSLRNESVSPESSGDTYRFMVVDSEQAAYLGTKAIPASVMDRHGKFISAKSVSVSKIVLPKGSVSTSEVW
;
A
#
# COMPACT_ATOMS: atom_id res chain seq x y z
N MET A 1 16.63 -38.53 47.06
CA MET A 1 15.15 -38.53 47.06
C MET A 1 14.66 -38.30 45.66
N TRP A 2 14.01 -39.25 45.10
CA TRP A 2 13.44 -39.32 43.75
C TRP A 2 12.22 -38.44 43.64
N ASN A 3 12.01 -37.78 42.45
CA ASN A 3 10.73 -37.75 41.79
C ASN A 3 10.85 -37.32 40.33
N LYS A 4 10.73 -38.21 39.49
CA LYS A 4 9.77 -38.62 38.44
C LYS A 4 9.44 -37.52 37.42
N ILE A 5 10.11 -37.65 36.31
CA ILE A 5 9.77 -37.10 34.99
C ILE A 5 8.52 -37.83 34.47
N SER A 6 7.50 -37.05 34.08
CA SER A 6 6.32 -37.59 33.38
C SER A 6 6.37 -37.13 31.92
N CYS A 7 6.74 -38.05 31.03
CA CYS A 7 6.54 -37.93 29.60
C CYS A 7 5.06 -38.12 29.28
N LEU A 8 4.42 -37.13 28.68
CA LEU A 8 3.12 -37.27 28.02
C LEU A 8 3.36 -37.44 26.52
N ALA A 9 3.23 -38.68 26.04
CA ALA A 9 3.15 -39.04 24.65
C ALA A 9 1.74 -38.77 24.15
N PHE A 10 1.58 -37.89 23.16
CA PHE A 10 0.32 -37.73 22.42
C PHE A 10 0.26 -38.78 21.31
N ALA A 11 -0.59 -39.76 21.50
CA ALA A 11 -0.92 -40.77 20.49
C ALA A 11 -1.88 -40.15 19.46
N LEU A 12 -1.44 -40.15 18.21
CA LEU A 12 -2.23 -39.77 17.03
C LEU A 12 -3.14 -40.97 16.68
N LEU A 13 -4.43 -40.88 16.96
CA LEU A 13 -5.42 -41.89 16.60
C LEU A 13 -5.94 -41.57 15.18
N VAL A 14 -5.47 -42.36 14.21
CA VAL A 14 -6.03 -42.33 12.84
C VAL A 14 -7.25 -43.25 12.84
N LEU A 15 -8.44 -42.65 12.78
CA LEU A 15 -9.68 -43.37 12.51
C LEU A 15 -9.88 -43.49 11.01
N THR A 16 -9.61 -44.67 10.47
CA THR A 16 -10.06 -45.05 9.13
C THR A 16 -11.50 -45.55 9.23
N ALA A 17 -12.46 -44.74 8.85
CA ALA A 17 -13.82 -45.19 8.64
C ALA A 17 -13.92 -45.76 7.22
N ALA A 18 -14.03 -47.08 7.13
CA ALA A 18 -14.43 -47.76 5.92
C ALA A 18 -15.93 -47.54 5.70
N CYS A 19 -16.28 -46.77 4.67
CA CYS A 19 -17.66 -46.70 4.20
C CYS A 19 -17.91 -47.82 3.18
N GLU A 20 -18.65 -48.81 3.59
CA GLU A 20 -19.27 -49.79 2.67
C GLU A 20 -20.22 -49.04 1.72
N LYS A 21 -19.95 -49.16 0.44
CA LYS A 21 -20.86 -48.68 -0.63
C LYS A 21 -22.06 -49.60 -0.70
N SER A 22 -23.17 -49.21 -0.12
CA SER A 22 -24.48 -49.74 -0.47
C SER A 22 -24.85 -49.16 -1.85
N LEU A 23 -24.91 -49.99 -2.86
CA LEU A 23 -25.42 -49.65 -4.18
C LEU A 23 -26.95 -49.52 -4.07
N VAL A 24 -27.41 -48.29 -3.85
CA VAL A 24 -28.79 -47.92 -4.11
C VAL A 24 -28.89 -47.69 -5.62
N GLN A 25 -29.64 -48.57 -6.30
CA GLN A 25 -30.12 -48.32 -7.65
C GLN A 25 -31.04 -47.11 -7.59
N VAL A 26 -30.58 -45.97 -8.04
CA VAL A 26 -31.42 -44.82 -8.34
C VAL A 26 -32.04 -45.08 -9.71
N GLU A 27 -33.35 -45.36 -9.73
CA GLU A 27 -34.13 -45.26 -10.97
C GLU A 27 -33.98 -43.86 -11.52
N VAL A 28 -33.42 -43.75 -12.73
CA VAL A 28 -33.32 -42.52 -13.49
C VAL A 28 -34.72 -42.17 -13.93
N PRO A 29 -35.30 -41.04 -13.52
CA PRO A 29 -36.56 -40.58 -14.08
C PRO A 29 -36.37 -40.34 -15.57
N GLU A 30 -37.29 -40.82 -16.40
CA GLU A 30 -37.37 -40.45 -17.82
C GLU A 30 -37.31 -38.95 -18.00
N GLU A 31 -36.34 -38.48 -18.78
CA GLU A 31 -36.22 -37.09 -19.17
C GLU A 31 -37.50 -36.63 -19.86
N ASP A 32 -38.21 -35.69 -19.25
CA ASP A 32 -39.32 -34.98 -19.88
C ASP A 32 -38.71 -34.04 -20.96
N PRO A 33 -39.02 -34.27 -22.27
CA PRO A 33 -38.41 -33.49 -23.37
C PRO A 33 -39.04 -32.10 -23.54
N GLY A 34 -39.44 -31.45 -22.45
CA GLY A 34 -40.19 -30.21 -22.47
C GLY A 34 -39.64 -29.02 -21.70
N GLN A 35 -38.52 -29.19 -20.99
CA GLN A 35 -37.86 -28.00 -20.39
C GLN A 35 -36.99 -27.29 -21.42
N GLN A 36 -37.60 -26.31 -22.09
CA GLN A 36 -36.85 -25.26 -22.77
C GLN A 36 -35.97 -24.58 -21.71
N GLU A 37 -34.65 -24.75 -21.83
CA GLU A 37 -33.68 -23.91 -21.14
C GLU A 37 -34.02 -22.45 -21.52
N ILE A 38 -34.56 -21.72 -20.54
CA ILE A 38 -34.71 -20.28 -20.65
C ILE A 38 -33.27 -19.75 -20.73
N PRO A 39 -32.86 -19.12 -21.86
CA PRO A 39 -31.53 -18.54 -21.93
C PRO A 39 -31.42 -17.58 -20.75
N GLN A 40 -30.47 -17.80 -19.84
CA GLN A 40 -30.10 -16.81 -18.86
C GLN A 40 -29.57 -15.63 -19.70
N GLU A 41 -30.39 -14.61 -19.88
CA GLU A 41 -29.91 -13.32 -20.35
C GLU A 41 -28.80 -12.91 -19.41
N GLN A 42 -27.56 -13.06 -19.87
CA GLN A 42 -26.42 -12.38 -19.28
C GLN A 42 -26.73 -10.90 -19.41
N HIS A 43 -27.29 -10.33 -18.35
CA HIS A 43 -27.44 -8.88 -18.23
C HIS A 43 -26.01 -8.32 -18.23
N SER A 44 -25.52 -7.95 -19.41
CA SER A 44 -24.29 -7.19 -19.54
C SER A 44 -24.51 -5.89 -18.76
N ARG A 45 -23.69 -5.65 -17.73
CA ARG A 45 -23.74 -4.40 -16.99
C ARG A 45 -23.58 -3.23 -17.95
N PRO A 46 -24.39 -2.18 -17.85
CA PRO A 46 -24.23 -1.02 -18.72
C PRO A 46 -22.88 -0.37 -18.47
N MET A 47 -22.07 -0.31 -19.52
CA MET A 47 -20.74 0.28 -19.50
C MET A 47 -20.75 1.59 -20.29
N ALA A 48 -20.08 2.61 -19.73
CA ALA A 48 -19.90 3.89 -20.42
C ALA A 48 -18.43 4.31 -20.42
N SER A 49 -18.04 5.08 -21.43
CA SER A 49 -16.71 5.67 -21.50
C SER A 49 -16.59 6.84 -20.53
N LEU A 50 -15.47 6.92 -19.82
CA LEU A 50 -15.07 8.04 -19.00
C LEU A 50 -13.75 8.59 -19.52
N THR A 51 -13.72 9.87 -19.85
CA THR A 51 -12.50 10.56 -20.29
C THR A 51 -12.39 11.88 -19.56
N MET A 52 -11.23 12.14 -18.95
CA MET A 52 -10.98 13.39 -18.23
C MET A 52 -9.52 13.79 -18.29
N THR A 53 -9.23 15.06 -18.04
CA THR A 53 -7.88 15.53 -17.76
C THR A 53 -7.54 15.27 -16.30
N ALA A 54 -6.25 15.02 -16.03
CA ALA A 54 -5.74 14.80 -14.71
C ALA A 54 -4.44 15.58 -14.49
N SER A 55 -4.22 16.01 -13.25
CA SER A 55 -2.95 16.58 -12.80
C SER A 55 -2.46 15.86 -11.55
N LYS A 56 -1.15 15.81 -11.38
CA LYS A 56 -0.49 15.36 -10.15
C LYS A 56 0.10 16.54 -9.44
N GLY A 57 -0.38 16.86 -8.23
CA GLY A 57 0.08 17.83 -7.24
C GLY A 57 0.77 19.09 -7.78
N GLU A 58 0.57 20.22 -7.15
CA GLU A 58 1.27 21.47 -7.53
C GLU A 58 2.76 21.38 -7.16
N ASP A 59 3.12 20.70 -6.08
CA ASP A 59 4.48 20.52 -5.59
C ASP A 59 4.66 19.14 -4.97
N GLU A 60 5.59 18.35 -5.54
CA GLU A 60 6.18 17.17 -4.94
C GLU A 60 5.37 15.87 -5.03
N THR A 61 5.81 15.00 -5.89
CA THR A 61 5.73 13.52 -5.91
C THR A 61 4.72 12.82 -6.83
N LYS A 62 5.18 12.27 -7.95
CA LYS A 62 4.96 10.90 -8.45
C LYS A 62 5.66 10.64 -9.77
N ALA A 63 6.11 9.39 -9.99
CA ALA A 63 7.23 9.00 -10.83
C ALA A 63 8.43 9.87 -10.46
N LEU A 64 9.26 9.35 -9.61
CA LEU A 64 10.10 10.15 -8.73
C LEU A 64 11.42 10.49 -9.42
N SER A 65 11.66 11.76 -9.72
CA SER A 65 13.01 12.25 -9.95
C SER A 65 13.47 13.10 -8.76
N LEU A 66 14.67 12.84 -8.27
CA LEU A 66 15.27 13.62 -7.21
C LEU A 66 16.29 14.58 -7.82
N ASP A 67 15.99 15.87 -7.81
CA ASP A 67 16.91 16.93 -8.14
C ASP A 67 17.16 17.79 -6.90
N ASP A 68 18.43 17.90 -6.49
CA ASP A 68 18.93 18.74 -5.38
C ASP A 68 18.11 18.75 -4.07
N ASN A 69 17.41 17.68 -3.72
CA ASN A 69 16.48 17.50 -2.60
C ASN A 69 15.01 17.86 -2.88
N THR A 70 14.64 18.15 -4.11
CA THR A 70 13.24 18.26 -4.53
C THR A 70 12.83 16.99 -5.24
N LEU A 71 11.71 16.42 -4.81
CA LEU A 71 11.12 15.25 -5.43
C LEU A 71 10.04 15.72 -6.40
N SER A 72 10.21 15.47 -7.70
CA SER A 72 9.23 15.82 -8.73
C SER A 72 8.40 14.62 -9.15
N ALA A 73 7.12 14.87 -9.42
CA ALA A 73 6.18 13.87 -9.88
C ALA A 73 5.79 14.07 -11.34
N TYR A 74 5.63 12.97 -12.08
CA TYR A 74 5.15 12.99 -13.47
C TYR A 74 4.30 11.77 -13.80
N TRP A 75 3.54 11.84 -14.88
CA TRP A 75 2.72 10.73 -15.35
C TRP A 75 3.51 9.77 -16.23
N LYS A 76 3.24 8.46 -16.10
CA LYS A 76 3.75 7.41 -16.98
C LYS A 76 2.60 6.73 -17.71
N SER A 77 2.79 6.36 -18.97
CA SER A 77 1.81 5.61 -19.77
C SER A 77 1.57 4.17 -19.28
N THR A 78 2.44 3.68 -18.40
CA THR A 78 2.29 2.35 -17.76
C THR A 78 1.39 2.38 -16.53
N GLU A 79 1.03 3.56 -16.03
CA GLU A 79 0.14 3.70 -14.88
C GLU A 79 -1.30 3.39 -15.28
N ARG A 80 -2.09 2.93 -14.32
CA ARG A 80 -3.53 2.74 -14.41
C ARG A 80 -4.22 3.37 -13.23
N VAL A 81 -5.38 3.96 -13.49
CA VAL A 81 -6.20 4.57 -12.45
C VAL A 81 -7.41 3.68 -12.23
N GLN A 82 -7.61 3.22 -10.99
CA GLN A 82 -8.80 2.49 -10.59
C GLN A 82 -9.91 3.47 -10.23
N VAL A 83 -11.15 3.16 -10.63
CA VAL A 83 -12.33 3.99 -10.39
C VAL A 83 -13.26 3.28 -9.42
N TYR A 84 -13.64 3.98 -8.36
CA TYR A 84 -14.56 3.47 -7.33
C TYR A 84 -15.78 4.37 -7.23
N ASN A 85 -16.95 3.77 -7.01
CA ASN A 85 -18.17 4.50 -6.69
C ASN A 85 -18.23 4.89 -5.21
N ALA A 86 -19.27 5.59 -4.80
CA ALA A 86 -19.50 6.05 -3.43
C ALA A 86 -19.59 4.89 -2.40
N SER A 87 -19.96 3.69 -2.81
CA SER A 87 -19.97 2.50 -1.94
C SER A 87 -18.58 1.88 -1.75
N GLY A 88 -17.58 2.37 -2.48
CA GLY A 88 -16.22 1.82 -2.49
C GLY A 88 -16.04 0.59 -3.39
N ALA A 89 -17.02 0.28 -4.24
CA ALA A 89 -16.91 -0.79 -5.24
C ALA A 89 -16.06 -0.31 -6.42
N ASN A 90 -15.12 -1.15 -6.88
CA ASN A 90 -14.38 -0.90 -8.12
C ASN A 90 -15.33 -1.07 -9.31
N ILE A 91 -15.50 -0.01 -10.11
CA ILE A 91 -16.40 0.06 -11.25
C ILE A 91 -15.66 0.12 -12.58
N GLY A 92 -14.34 0.17 -12.59
CA GLY A 92 -13.53 0.19 -13.80
C GLY A 92 -12.13 0.70 -13.61
N SER A 93 -11.42 0.85 -14.72
CA SER A 93 -10.07 1.41 -14.74
C SER A 93 -9.86 2.30 -15.97
N LEU A 94 -8.99 3.30 -15.80
CA LEU A 94 -8.63 4.24 -16.85
C LEU A 94 -7.15 4.07 -17.23
N ASP A 95 -6.88 4.10 -18.51
CA ASP A 95 -5.54 4.19 -19.07
C ASP A 95 -5.04 5.63 -18.99
N VAL A 96 -3.74 5.78 -18.83
CA VAL A 96 -3.07 7.07 -18.73
C VAL A 96 -2.39 7.41 -20.04
N THR A 97 -2.74 8.55 -20.62
CA THR A 97 -2.00 9.17 -21.72
C THR A 97 -1.31 10.42 -21.18
N PRO A 98 0.00 10.36 -20.89
CA PRO A 98 0.74 11.51 -20.39
C PRO A 98 0.70 12.70 -21.36
N GLY A 99 0.74 13.91 -20.82
CA GLY A 99 0.87 15.12 -21.60
C GLY A 99 2.26 15.28 -22.24
N GLU A 100 2.53 16.47 -22.77
CA GLU A 100 3.80 16.75 -23.43
C GLU A 100 4.97 16.93 -22.44
N GLY A 101 6.18 16.61 -22.88
CA GLY A 101 7.44 16.77 -22.14
C GLY A 101 8.00 15.46 -21.57
N GLU A 102 9.21 15.51 -21.04
CA GLU A 102 9.90 14.36 -20.47
C GLU A 102 9.31 13.94 -19.11
N GLN A 103 8.78 14.89 -18.36
CA GLN A 103 8.16 14.69 -17.04
C GLN A 103 6.78 15.35 -16.99
N PRO A 104 5.79 14.84 -17.71
CA PRO A 104 4.48 15.47 -17.83
C PRO A 104 3.71 15.45 -16.51
N LYS A 105 3.30 16.64 -16.05
CA LYS A 105 2.47 16.80 -14.83
C LYS A 105 0.98 16.67 -15.10
N SER A 106 0.58 16.71 -16.35
CA SER A 106 -0.80 16.49 -16.79
C SER A 106 -0.92 15.20 -17.61
N ALA A 107 -2.11 14.61 -17.62
CA ALA A 107 -2.44 13.46 -18.43
C ALA A 107 -3.91 13.51 -18.86
N THR A 108 -4.25 12.72 -19.88
CA THR A 108 -5.61 12.32 -20.18
C THR A 108 -5.83 10.92 -19.63
N LEU A 109 -6.87 10.75 -18.83
CA LEU A 109 -7.35 9.46 -18.35
C LEU A 109 -8.52 9.04 -19.20
N SER A 110 -8.54 7.79 -19.67
CA SER A 110 -9.63 7.27 -20.50
C SER A 110 -9.87 5.79 -20.29
N GLY A 111 -11.13 5.38 -20.25
CA GLY A 111 -11.49 3.98 -20.06
C GLY A 111 -12.99 3.77 -20.01
N SER A 112 -13.43 2.57 -19.64
CA SER A 112 -14.82 2.19 -19.52
C SER A 112 -15.14 1.84 -18.07
N ILE A 113 -16.28 2.34 -17.58
CA ILE A 113 -16.76 2.12 -16.22
C ILE A 113 -18.19 1.58 -16.21
N ASP A 114 -18.52 0.79 -15.19
CA ASP A 114 -19.87 0.31 -14.91
C ASP A 114 -20.70 1.47 -14.36
N ILE A 115 -21.81 1.79 -15.02
CA ILE A 115 -22.70 2.90 -14.66
C ILE A 115 -24.00 2.45 -13.97
N THR A 116 -24.14 1.16 -13.64
CA THR A 116 -25.40 0.58 -13.15
C THR A 116 -25.97 1.32 -11.94
N GLU A 117 -25.12 1.78 -11.03
CA GLU A 117 -25.51 2.41 -9.76
C GLU A 117 -25.12 3.89 -9.68
N LEU A 118 -24.69 4.49 -10.78
CA LEU A 118 -24.22 5.87 -10.77
C LEU A 118 -25.35 6.86 -11.02
N GLN A 119 -25.25 8.01 -10.37
CA GLN A 119 -26.14 9.15 -10.55
C GLN A 119 -25.35 10.45 -10.76
N VAL A 120 -25.96 11.42 -11.40
CA VAL A 120 -25.42 12.78 -11.49
C VAL A 120 -25.31 13.37 -10.08
N GLY A 121 -24.16 13.94 -9.74
CA GLY A 121 -23.82 14.44 -8.40
C GLY A 121 -23.10 13.42 -7.52
N ASP A 122 -22.96 12.15 -7.94
CA ASP A 122 -22.12 11.19 -7.23
C ASP A 122 -20.64 11.52 -7.38
N PHE A 123 -19.86 11.17 -6.37
CA PHE A 123 -18.40 11.28 -6.40
C PHE A 123 -17.77 9.94 -6.79
N LEU A 124 -16.85 10.01 -7.75
CA LEU A 124 -15.96 8.91 -8.10
C LEU A 124 -14.63 9.09 -7.38
N ALA A 125 -14.21 8.08 -6.64
CA ALA A 125 -12.87 8.04 -6.09
C ALA A 125 -11.90 7.37 -7.07
N LEU A 126 -10.84 8.09 -7.42
CA LEU A 126 -9.78 7.63 -8.33
C LEU A 126 -8.55 7.25 -7.51
N ARG A 127 -7.94 6.09 -7.79
CA ARG A 127 -6.78 5.58 -7.04
C ARG A 127 -5.70 5.06 -7.97
N ILE A 128 -4.45 5.32 -7.61
CA ILE A 128 -3.26 4.79 -8.27
C ILE A 128 -2.42 4.06 -7.22
N PRO A 129 -1.84 2.92 -7.56
CA PRO A 129 -2.06 2.03 -8.70
C PRO A 129 -2.95 0.80 -8.40
N ARG A 130 -3.38 0.54 -7.14
CA ARG A 130 -3.95 -0.75 -6.72
C ARG A 130 -5.08 -0.60 -5.70
N ASP A 131 -5.91 -1.65 -5.58
CA ASP A 131 -6.98 -1.76 -4.58
C ASP A 131 -6.44 -1.90 -3.16
N LYS A 132 -5.26 -2.49 -3.04
CA LYS A 132 -4.57 -2.71 -1.78
C LYS A 132 -3.31 -1.85 -1.73
N TRP A 133 -3.21 -1.04 -0.69
CA TRP A 133 -2.02 -0.26 -0.39
C TRP A 133 -1.26 -0.92 0.76
N SER A 134 -0.03 -1.31 0.50
CA SER A 134 0.85 -1.88 1.51
C SER A 134 2.14 -1.07 1.58
N TYR A 135 2.51 -0.62 2.76
CA TYR A 135 3.77 0.06 3.02
C TYR A 135 4.86 -0.89 3.54
N SER A 136 4.54 -2.19 3.64
CA SER A 136 5.46 -3.21 4.11
C SER A 136 6.32 -3.77 2.96
N GLY A 137 7.51 -4.25 3.28
CA GLY A 137 8.38 -4.96 2.32
C GLY A 137 9.30 -4.08 1.49
N GLN A 138 9.34 -2.77 1.75
CA GLN A 138 10.18 -1.83 1.02
C GLN A 138 11.67 -2.19 1.10
N LYS A 139 12.39 -1.90 0.01
CA LYS A 139 13.83 -2.20 -0.15
C LYS A 139 14.74 -0.99 0.10
N GLY A 140 14.16 0.20 0.30
CA GLY A 140 14.92 1.43 0.49
C GLY A 140 15.32 2.13 -0.79
N LEU A 141 14.75 1.75 -1.93
CA LEU A 141 15.02 2.31 -3.24
C LEU A 141 13.95 3.34 -3.62
N LEU A 142 14.38 4.48 -4.17
CA LEU A 142 13.46 5.49 -4.68
C LEU A 142 12.90 5.11 -6.04
N THR A 143 13.76 4.69 -6.96
CA THR A 143 13.44 4.35 -8.36
C THR A 143 14.00 2.98 -8.72
N GLY A 144 13.51 2.37 -9.80
CA GLY A 144 13.92 1.06 -10.28
C GLY A 144 13.04 -0.09 -9.80
N GLU A 145 13.53 -1.31 -9.88
CA GLU A 145 12.81 -2.52 -9.47
C GLU A 145 12.62 -2.55 -7.94
N ASP A 146 11.45 -2.99 -7.47
CA ASP A 146 11.08 -3.04 -6.04
C ASP A 146 11.16 -1.67 -5.31
N SER A 147 11.10 -0.57 -6.05
CA SER A 147 11.26 0.78 -5.52
C SER A 147 9.94 1.39 -5.04
N ILE A 148 10.05 2.55 -4.40
CA ILE A 148 8.88 3.36 -4.04
C ILE A 148 8.10 3.73 -5.28
N GLU A 149 8.77 4.18 -6.33
CA GLU A 149 8.15 4.57 -7.59
C GLU A 149 7.25 3.48 -8.20
N GLN A 150 7.67 2.23 -8.13
CA GLN A 150 6.91 1.13 -8.73
C GLN A 150 5.83 0.57 -7.81
N GLU A 151 6.11 0.46 -6.51
CA GLU A 151 5.31 -0.37 -5.62
C GLU A 151 4.61 0.40 -4.50
N TYR A 152 5.14 1.56 -4.07
CA TYR A 152 4.73 2.22 -2.83
C TYR A 152 4.35 3.68 -3.00
N ASP A 153 4.12 4.11 -4.23
CA ASP A 153 3.69 5.46 -4.55
C ASP A 153 2.18 5.50 -4.83
N TYR A 154 1.40 5.89 -3.84
CA TYR A 154 -0.06 5.90 -3.87
C TYR A 154 -0.61 7.32 -3.96
N ALA A 155 -1.65 7.51 -4.79
CA ALA A 155 -2.34 8.78 -4.86
C ALA A 155 -3.84 8.58 -5.11
N THR A 156 -4.61 9.58 -4.71
CA THR A 156 -6.05 9.62 -4.87
C THR A 156 -6.50 10.93 -5.47
N ALA A 157 -7.61 10.88 -6.19
CA ALA A 157 -8.39 12.07 -6.57
C ALA A 157 -9.87 11.75 -6.38
N GLU A 158 -10.67 12.78 -6.28
CA GLU A 158 -12.13 12.72 -6.25
C GLU A 158 -12.69 13.61 -7.34
N VAL A 159 -13.69 13.13 -8.10
CA VAL A 159 -14.38 13.89 -9.14
C VAL A 159 -15.87 13.68 -9.05
N GLU A 160 -16.65 14.72 -9.24
CA GLU A 160 -18.11 14.68 -9.25
C GLU A 160 -18.62 14.40 -10.66
N ILE A 161 -19.63 13.54 -10.79
CA ILE A 161 -20.32 13.26 -12.05
C ILE A 161 -21.25 14.43 -12.40
N SER A 162 -21.01 15.07 -13.53
CA SER A 162 -21.85 16.16 -14.05
C SER A 162 -22.94 15.69 -15.03
N ALA A 163 -22.69 14.60 -15.77
CA ALA A 163 -23.66 14.01 -16.67
C ALA A 163 -23.42 12.51 -16.90
N ILE A 164 -24.51 11.76 -17.13
CA ILE A 164 -24.47 10.34 -17.52
C ILE A 164 -25.31 10.20 -18.80
N GLY A 165 -24.62 9.85 -19.89
CA GLY A 165 -25.22 9.49 -21.15
C GLY A 165 -25.33 7.97 -21.33
N GLU A 166 -25.87 7.52 -22.46
CA GLU A 166 -25.97 6.09 -22.78
C GLU A 166 -24.60 5.41 -22.93
N THR A 167 -23.58 6.15 -23.39
CA THR A 167 -22.25 5.63 -23.70
C THR A 167 -21.10 6.41 -23.09
N SER A 168 -21.40 7.50 -22.36
CA SER A 168 -20.38 8.38 -21.78
C SER A 168 -20.78 8.92 -20.42
N VAL A 169 -19.77 9.14 -19.57
CA VAL A 169 -19.90 9.86 -18.30
C VAL A 169 -19.01 11.10 -18.38
N GLU A 170 -19.54 12.22 -17.91
CA GLU A 170 -18.83 13.49 -17.81
C GLU A 170 -18.62 13.86 -16.34
N THR A 171 -17.49 14.52 -16.03
CA THR A 171 -17.16 15.02 -14.69
C THR A 171 -17.20 16.54 -14.65
N SER A 172 -17.51 17.10 -13.50
CA SER A 172 -17.60 18.56 -13.28
C SER A 172 -16.24 19.24 -13.34
N SER A 173 -15.14 18.50 -13.12
CA SER A 173 -13.78 19.02 -13.07
C SER A 173 -12.74 18.00 -13.56
N ALA A 174 -11.54 18.48 -13.83
CA ALA A 174 -10.37 17.64 -13.98
C ALA A 174 -10.04 16.93 -12.66
N ALA A 175 -9.42 15.75 -12.75
CA ALA A 175 -8.94 15.01 -11.59
C ALA A 175 -7.63 15.63 -11.06
N HIS A 176 -7.62 15.99 -9.78
CA HIS A 176 -6.43 16.47 -9.10
C HIS A 176 -5.96 15.41 -8.11
N PHE A 177 -4.83 14.77 -8.40
CA PHE A 177 -4.31 13.68 -7.58
C PHE A 177 -3.43 14.21 -6.44
N GLU A 178 -3.77 13.77 -5.24
CA GLU A 178 -3.01 14.03 -4.03
C GLU A 178 -2.28 12.75 -3.59
N ASN A 179 -1.07 12.92 -3.08
CA ASN A 179 -0.30 11.79 -2.55
C ASN A 179 -0.89 11.30 -1.24
N ALA A 180 -0.95 9.99 -1.08
CA ALA A 180 -1.47 9.35 0.11
C ALA A 180 -0.42 9.16 1.22
N GLN A 181 0.86 9.46 0.96
CA GLN A 181 2.00 9.27 1.85
C GLN A 181 3.02 10.40 1.69
N SER A 182 4.01 10.41 2.58
CA SER A 182 5.26 11.17 2.43
C SER A 182 6.43 10.24 2.18
N ILE A 183 7.48 10.74 1.53
CA ILE A 183 8.70 9.99 1.28
C ILE A 183 9.80 10.48 2.20
N TYR A 184 10.38 9.56 2.93
CA TYR A 184 11.47 9.79 3.86
C TYR A 184 12.77 9.24 3.30
N ARG A 185 13.86 9.95 3.59
CA ARG A 185 15.21 9.52 3.26
C ARG A 185 16.05 9.47 4.53
N PHE A 186 16.57 8.31 4.86
CA PHE A 186 17.34 8.06 6.07
C PHE A 186 18.78 7.64 5.77
N GLY A 187 19.73 8.17 6.54
CA GLY A 187 21.06 7.62 6.70
C GLY A 187 21.30 7.35 8.18
N PHE A 188 21.98 6.28 8.52
CA PHE A 188 22.24 5.88 9.90
C PHE A 188 23.73 5.94 10.22
N VAL A 189 24.05 6.51 11.39
CA VAL A 189 25.44 6.64 11.86
C VAL A 189 25.54 6.12 13.30
N ALA A 190 26.63 5.41 13.57
CA ALA A 190 27.02 5.00 14.91
C ALA A 190 28.48 5.45 15.17
N ASP A 191 28.72 6.09 16.32
CA ASP A 191 30.02 6.64 16.69
C ASP A 191 30.65 7.52 15.60
N GLY A 192 29.78 8.28 14.88
CA GLY A 192 30.20 9.18 13.82
C GLY A 192 30.45 8.54 12.44
N ASN A 193 30.32 7.22 12.31
CA ASN A 193 30.56 6.48 11.07
C ASN A 193 29.24 5.99 10.46
N PRO A 194 29.07 6.02 9.12
CA PRO A 194 27.95 5.42 8.44
C PRO A 194 27.81 3.92 8.74
N LEU A 195 26.59 3.43 8.93
CA LEU A 195 26.30 2.01 9.15
C LEU A 195 25.98 1.30 7.84
N GLN A 196 26.54 0.11 7.67
CA GLN A 196 26.15 -0.83 6.61
C GLN A 196 24.82 -1.51 6.99
N VAL A 197 23.69 -0.86 6.64
CA VAL A 197 22.34 -1.27 7.04
C VAL A 197 21.92 -2.53 6.27
N LYS A 198 21.61 -3.60 7.00
CA LYS A 198 21.02 -4.82 6.47
C LYS A 198 19.51 -4.88 6.67
N LEU A 199 19.05 -4.28 7.76
CA LEU A 199 17.64 -4.20 8.13
C LEU A 199 17.44 -2.92 8.94
N PHE A 200 16.33 -2.20 8.71
CA PHE A 200 15.84 -1.31 9.74
C PHE A 200 14.34 -1.44 9.95
N VAL A 201 13.90 -1.13 11.17
CA VAL A 201 12.51 -1.07 11.57
C VAL A 201 12.24 0.33 12.09
N ILE A 202 11.13 0.93 11.65
CA ILE A 202 10.66 2.22 12.10
C ILE A 202 9.32 2.07 12.81
N GLY A 203 9.21 2.67 13.98
CA GLY A 203 7.97 2.82 14.74
C GLY A 203 7.78 4.27 15.14
N SER A 204 6.59 4.61 15.61
CA SER A 204 6.20 5.93 16.07
C SER A 204 5.81 5.89 17.53
N PHE A 205 6.02 7.00 18.28
CA PHE A 205 5.56 7.14 19.65
C PHE A 205 4.14 7.67 19.74
N ASN A 206 3.80 8.66 18.92
CA ASN A 206 2.58 9.46 19.08
C ASN A 206 1.59 9.26 17.94
N ASN A 207 2.03 8.71 16.81
CA ASN A 207 1.18 8.51 15.64
C ASN A 207 1.09 7.02 15.26
N LYS A 208 0.08 6.72 14.47
CA LYS A 208 -0.09 5.40 13.89
C LYS A 208 0.58 5.38 12.52
N ILE A 209 1.57 4.52 12.36
CA ILE A 209 2.14 4.23 11.04
C ILE A 209 1.21 3.24 10.33
N VAL A 210 0.74 3.62 9.16
CA VAL A 210 -0.09 2.74 8.32
C VAL A 210 0.79 1.65 7.72
N ARG A 211 0.39 0.40 7.92
CA ARG A 211 1.03 -0.76 7.30
C ARG A 211 0.34 -1.15 6.01
N GLU A 212 -0.99 -1.09 6.02
CA GLU A 212 -1.80 -1.56 4.91
C GLU A 212 -3.18 -0.91 4.95
N ILE A 213 -3.72 -0.64 3.76
CA ILE A 213 -5.13 -0.27 3.56
C ILE A 213 -5.69 -1.23 2.52
N GLU A 214 -6.71 -2.01 2.91
CA GLU A 214 -7.38 -2.97 2.04
C GLU A 214 -8.88 -2.89 2.29
N GLN A 215 -9.67 -2.72 1.24
CA GLN A 215 -11.14 -2.60 1.31
C GLN A 215 -11.63 -1.60 2.38
N GLY A 216 -10.93 -0.46 2.50
CA GLY A 216 -11.27 0.57 3.50
C GLY A 216 -10.84 0.27 4.94
N VAL A 217 -10.25 -0.89 5.20
CA VAL A 217 -9.71 -1.25 6.52
C VAL A 217 -8.23 -0.89 6.59
N THR A 218 -7.85 -0.07 7.57
CA THR A 218 -6.46 0.35 7.81
C THR A 218 -5.84 -0.48 8.93
N SER A 219 -4.69 -1.08 8.67
CA SER A 219 -3.85 -1.71 9.68
C SER A 219 -2.63 -0.83 10.02
N TYR A 220 -2.22 -0.85 11.27
CA TYR A 220 -1.15 -0.01 11.80
C TYR A 220 -0.03 -0.83 12.41
N GLY A 221 1.16 -0.25 12.50
CA GLY A 221 2.31 -0.85 13.19
C GLY A 221 3.64 -0.38 12.63
N ALA A 222 4.72 -0.90 13.19
CA ALA A 222 6.06 -0.60 12.70
C ALA A 222 6.27 -1.14 11.28
N LEU A 223 7.02 -0.39 10.47
CA LEU A 223 7.43 -0.82 9.14
C LEU A 223 8.84 -1.40 9.19
N LYS A 224 9.01 -2.50 8.48
CA LYS A 224 10.28 -3.18 8.30
C LYS A 224 10.77 -2.96 6.88
N LEU A 225 12.02 -2.53 6.74
CA LEU A 225 12.70 -2.32 5.48
C LEU A 225 13.92 -3.25 5.39
N LEU A 226 14.06 -3.92 4.25
CA LEU A 226 15.11 -4.89 3.97
C LEU A 226 15.80 -4.53 2.65
N PRO A 227 16.92 -3.77 2.67
CA PRO A 227 17.72 -3.58 1.47
C PRO A 227 18.10 -4.91 0.83
N ALA A 228 18.21 -4.94 -0.50
CA ALA A 228 18.60 -6.14 -1.23
C ALA A 228 20.03 -6.62 -0.83
N ALA A 229 20.91 -5.65 -0.52
CA ALA A 229 22.23 -5.87 0.06
C ALA A 229 22.44 -4.89 1.22
N SER A 230 23.39 -5.19 2.12
CA SER A 230 23.79 -4.24 3.16
C SER A 230 24.38 -2.99 2.50
N THR A 231 23.97 -1.81 2.97
CA THR A 231 24.37 -0.54 2.37
C THR A 231 24.53 0.56 3.41
N ASP A 232 25.45 1.48 3.17
CA ASP A 232 25.62 2.75 3.87
C ASP A 232 25.02 3.94 3.09
N GLU A 233 24.42 3.67 1.94
CA GLU A 233 23.69 4.67 1.17
C GLU A 233 22.43 5.11 1.90
N LEU A 234 21.87 6.24 1.44
CA LEU A 234 20.62 6.74 1.95
C LEU A 234 19.46 5.84 1.53
N LEU A 235 18.66 5.43 2.50
CA LEU A 235 17.50 4.57 2.29
C LEU A 235 16.22 5.39 2.21
N TYR A 236 15.39 5.09 1.23
CA TYR A 236 14.11 5.75 1.01
C TYR A 236 12.97 4.91 1.54
N LEU A 237 11.98 5.56 2.15
CA LEU A 237 10.80 4.94 2.74
C LEU A 237 9.57 5.75 2.39
N SER A 238 8.61 5.12 1.73
CA SER A 238 7.24 5.61 1.62
C SER A 238 6.52 5.33 2.94
N LEU A 239 5.96 6.37 3.57
CA LEU A 239 5.35 6.27 4.88
C LEU A 239 4.11 7.16 4.97
N ARG A 240 3.01 6.56 5.43
CA ARG A 240 1.78 7.26 5.80
C ARG A 240 1.60 7.19 7.31
N ASN A 241 1.42 8.37 7.91
CA ASN A 241 1.05 8.50 9.31
C ASN A 241 -0.41 8.92 9.42
N GLU A 242 -1.07 8.43 10.47
CA GLU A 242 -2.35 8.96 10.91
C GLU A 242 -2.20 9.50 12.32
N SER A 243 -2.58 10.74 12.53
CA SER A 243 -2.54 11.39 13.84
C SER A 243 -3.48 10.69 14.80
N VAL A 244 -3.02 10.44 16.03
CA VAL A 244 -3.87 9.90 17.13
C VAL A 244 -4.61 11.02 17.85
N SER A 245 -4.14 12.27 17.70
CA SER A 245 -4.74 13.45 18.29
C SER A 245 -4.54 14.65 17.36
N PRO A 246 -5.58 15.46 17.11
CA PRO A 246 -5.47 16.66 16.29
C PRO A 246 -4.53 17.74 16.86
N GLU A 247 -4.11 17.59 18.12
CA GLU A 247 -3.22 18.52 18.83
C GLU A 247 -1.76 18.02 18.92
N SER A 248 -1.39 16.98 18.16
CA SER A 248 -0.04 16.44 18.27
C SER A 248 1.01 17.45 17.79
N SER A 249 1.97 17.75 18.65
CA SER A 249 3.09 18.66 18.39
C SER A 249 4.21 18.08 17.53
N GLY A 250 3.90 17.06 16.73
CA GLY A 250 4.87 16.25 16.01
C GLY A 250 5.03 14.85 16.59
N ASP A 251 6.00 14.10 16.12
CA ASP A 251 6.25 12.75 16.60
C ASP A 251 7.75 12.48 16.75
N THR A 252 8.06 11.41 17.47
CA THR A 252 9.39 10.86 17.55
C THR A 252 9.40 9.44 17.00
N TYR A 253 10.05 9.26 15.87
CA TYR A 253 10.28 7.93 15.34
C TYR A 253 11.35 7.20 16.14
N ARG A 254 11.11 5.90 16.34
CA ARG A 254 12.09 4.95 16.88
C ARG A 254 12.63 4.12 15.75
N PHE A 255 13.92 3.87 15.80
CA PHE A 255 14.59 3.02 14.84
C PHE A 255 15.27 1.87 15.56
N MET A 256 15.10 0.67 15.03
CA MET A 256 16.01 -0.45 15.27
C MET A 256 16.73 -0.73 13.95
N VAL A 257 18.04 -0.69 13.97
CA VAL A 257 18.90 -0.92 12.80
C VAL A 257 19.76 -2.14 13.08
N VAL A 258 19.86 -3.02 12.09
CA VAL A 258 20.80 -4.16 12.13
C VAL A 258 21.81 -3.97 11.01
N ASP A 259 23.07 -4.05 11.32
CA ASP A 259 24.16 -3.93 10.36
C ASP A 259 24.52 -5.25 9.66
N SER A 260 25.52 -5.20 8.77
CA SER A 260 26.04 -6.37 8.06
C SER A 260 26.65 -7.42 8.98
N GLU A 261 27.13 -7.03 10.17
CA GLU A 261 27.73 -7.91 11.18
C GLU A 261 26.69 -8.50 12.16
N GLN A 262 25.40 -8.26 11.94
CA GLN A 262 24.29 -8.65 12.82
C GLN A 262 24.27 -7.89 14.16
N ALA A 263 25.00 -6.79 14.30
CA ALA A 263 24.87 -5.93 15.46
C ALA A 263 23.61 -5.09 15.37
N ALA A 264 22.91 -4.93 16.50
CA ALA A 264 21.69 -4.15 16.59
C ALA A 264 21.95 -2.78 17.24
N TYR A 265 21.25 -1.78 16.75
CA TYR A 265 21.34 -0.39 17.19
C TYR A 265 19.94 0.18 17.38
N LEU A 266 19.78 1.06 18.37
CA LEU A 266 18.57 1.83 18.58
C LEU A 266 18.83 3.32 18.43
N GLY A 267 17.84 4.02 17.92
CA GLY A 267 17.87 5.47 17.79
C GLY A 267 16.49 6.08 17.73
N THR A 268 16.46 7.39 17.79
CA THR A 268 15.21 8.17 17.65
C THR A 268 15.45 9.40 16.80
N LYS A 269 14.39 9.89 16.16
CA LYS A 269 14.38 11.14 15.42
C LYS A 269 13.05 11.85 15.60
N ALA A 270 13.10 13.05 16.17
CA ALA A 270 11.92 13.93 16.25
C ALA A 270 11.60 14.49 14.86
N ILE A 271 10.33 14.47 14.51
CA ILE A 271 9.78 15.03 13.27
C ILE A 271 8.72 16.08 13.67
N PRO A 272 8.85 17.33 13.23
CA PRO A 272 7.90 18.39 13.56
C PRO A 272 6.50 18.11 13.00
N ALA A 273 5.45 18.57 13.69
CA ALA A 273 4.06 18.45 13.26
C ALA A 273 3.83 19.03 11.85
N SER A 274 4.43 20.16 11.56
CA SER A 274 4.31 20.81 10.23
C SER A 274 4.74 19.93 9.04
N VAL A 275 5.48 18.86 9.33
CA VAL A 275 5.94 17.88 8.34
C VAL A 275 5.04 16.65 8.32
N MET A 276 4.46 16.29 9.47
CA MET A 276 3.69 15.06 9.64
C MET A 276 2.23 15.17 9.22
N ASP A 277 1.64 16.35 9.40
CA ASP A 277 0.20 16.57 9.14
C ASP A 277 -0.13 16.68 7.64
N ARG A 278 0.86 16.55 6.77
CA ARG A 278 0.70 16.67 5.31
C ARG A 278 1.28 15.48 4.61
N HIS A 279 0.46 14.83 3.80
CA HIS A 279 0.94 13.88 2.80
C HIS A 279 1.64 14.62 1.65
N GLY A 280 2.40 13.91 0.83
CA GLY A 280 3.09 14.49 -0.32
C GLY A 280 4.39 15.22 0.03
N LYS A 281 4.99 15.02 1.20
CA LYS A 281 6.24 15.67 1.58
C LYS A 281 7.46 14.76 1.36
N PHE A 282 8.58 15.38 1.00
CA PHE A 282 9.89 14.76 0.99
C PHE A 282 10.68 15.19 2.22
N ILE A 283 11.09 14.22 3.04
CA ILE A 283 11.73 14.47 4.33
C ILE A 283 13.08 13.78 4.36
N SER A 284 14.16 14.55 4.49
CA SER A 284 15.51 14.02 4.49
C SER A 284 16.14 14.07 5.89
N ALA A 285 16.47 12.89 6.41
CA ALA A 285 17.25 12.72 7.65
C ALA A 285 18.55 11.96 7.33
N LYS A 286 19.50 12.65 6.70
CA LYS A 286 20.75 12.08 6.17
C LYS A 286 21.66 11.46 7.24
N SER A 287 21.47 11.80 8.51
CA SER A 287 22.30 11.33 9.61
C SER A 287 21.44 11.13 10.87
N VAL A 288 20.94 9.92 11.04
CA VAL A 288 20.25 9.50 12.27
C VAL A 288 21.25 8.78 13.14
N SER A 289 21.59 9.38 14.29
CA SER A 289 22.48 8.76 15.25
C SER A 289 21.78 7.59 15.94
N VAL A 290 22.45 6.43 15.96
CA VAL A 290 21.99 5.23 16.63
C VAL A 290 23.08 4.67 17.53
N SER A 291 22.70 4.01 18.62
CA SER A 291 23.62 3.44 19.60
C SER A 291 23.54 1.92 19.60
N LYS A 292 24.68 1.26 19.62
CA LYS A 292 24.76 -0.21 19.67
C LYS A 292 24.15 -0.74 20.96
N ILE A 293 23.37 -1.79 20.82
CA ILE A 293 22.79 -2.51 21.96
C ILE A 293 23.37 -3.89 22.07
N VAL A 294 23.52 -4.37 23.31
CA VAL A 294 23.88 -5.76 23.59
C VAL A 294 22.60 -6.51 23.86
N LEU A 295 22.14 -7.29 22.89
CA LEU A 295 21.00 -8.16 23.10
C LEU A 295 21.40 -9.33 24.00
N PRO A 296 20.63 -9.66 25.05
CA PRO A 296 20.89 -10.86 25.85
C PRO A 296 20.90 -12.10 24.95
N LYS A 297 21.86 -12.99 25.16
CA LYS A 297 21.89 -14.26 24.41
C LYS A 297 20.60 -15.04 24.67
N GLY A 298 19.80 -15.26 23.62
CA GLY A 298 18.58 -16.06 23.66
C GLY A 298 17.27 -15.29 23.79
N SER A 299 17.26 -13.98 23.74
CA SER A 299 16.05 -13.17 23.68
C SER A 299 16.09 -12.26 22.47
N VAL A 300 15.11 -12.24 21.73
CA VAL A 300 14.03 -11.32 21.47
C VAL A 300 13.57 -11.49 20.03
N SER A 301 12.35 -11.92 19.84
CA SER A 301 11.66 -11.69 18.58
C SER A 301 11.39 -10.19 18.45
N THR A 302 11.48 -9.63 17.25
CA THR A 302 11.20 -8.21 16.97
C THR A 302 9.79 -7.76 17.41
N SER A 303 8.91 -8.69 17.77
CA SER A 303 7.57 -8.44 18.30
C SER A 303 7.53 -8.00 19.78
N GLU A 304 8.64 -8.19 20.52
CA GLU A 304 8.69 -7.84 21.96
C GLU A 304 9.34 -6.48 22.23
N VAL A 305 9.88 -5.82 21.21
CA VAL A 305 10.56 -4.51 21.34
C VAL A 305 9.61 -3.34 21.08
N TRP A 306 8.35 -3.62 20.63
CA TRP A 306 7.39 -2.59 20.19
C TRP A 306 6.04 -2.67 20.87
#